data_ea095e7659dfca644bb20a2c3c43f7f2
#
_entry.id   ea095e7659dfca644bb20a2c3c43f7f2
#
_cell.length_a   1.000
_cell.length_b   1.000
_cell.length_c   1.000
_cell.angle_alpha   90.00
_cell.angle_beta   90.00
_cell.angle_gamma   90.00
#
_symmetry.space_group_name_H-M   'P 1'
#
loop_
_entity.id
_entity.type
_entity.pdbx_description
1 polymer ?
#
loop_
_entity_poly.entity_id
_entity_poly.type
_entity_poly.pdbx_seq_one_letter_code
_entity_poly.pdbx_strand_id
1 'polypeptide(L)'
;MRSTIIVAFLTAVLLGCGNAPARAVQQQEDLKQDWEVQPALWSPRAILIPHSAPADSAASDTVTLLDSLLTHSRAALSDSARGDSAKAGVKSATAAGRPKKRGLFNISPSDSALWPVKAPPPLPGSILPEHRIVAFYGNPLSKRMGILGELPPEEMLVRLEKVATEWAAADSGTKVLPALHLIATVAQGYPGPARKYRLQMPDSVIRRVAGWAEERGWLMFLDIQVGVSNVEDELKVLVPYLKYPHVQLALDPEFAMKDGKRPGTDWMGRMDASEVNHAIGVLARIVEEHQLPPKVLVVHRFTRNMLTNASQIRLDPRVQVIIDMDGWGTPGSKMGAYRWFVVRHPVQYTGFKLFYKNDKPMMTPQQVLELYPKPVYIQYQ
;
A
#
# COMPACT_ATOMS: atom_id res chain seq x y z
N MET A 1 -35.03 55.68 14.38
CA MET A 1 -34.91 54.50 15.23
C MET A 1 -34.97 53.22 14.39
N ARG A 2 -34.00 52.97 13.53
CA ARG A 2 -33.82 51.69 12.79
C ARG A 2 -32.43 51.68 12.16
N SER A 3 -31.36 51.59 12.97
CA SER A 3 -30.00 51.41 12.41
C SER A 3 -28.94 50.91 13.38
N THR A 4 -29.35 50.35 14.55
CA THR A 4 -28.34 49.96 15.58
C THR A 4 -28.33 48.46 15.92
N ILE A 5 -29.10 47.62 15.21
CA ILE A 5 -29.19 46.18 15.54
C ILE A 5 -28.38 45.27 14.59
N ILE A 6 -27.92 45.80 13.44
CA ILE A 6 -27.23 44.98 12.43
C ILE A 6 -25.71 44.86 12.68
N VAL A 7 -25.10 45.73 13.48
CA VAL A 7 -23.64 45.71 13.72
C VAL A 7 -23.22 44.72 14.82
N ALA A 8 -24.12 44.33 15.72
CA ALA A 8 -23.78 43.44 16.84
C ALA A 8 -23.72 41.94 16.46
N PHE A 9 -24.32 41.52 15.32
CA PHE A 9 -24.35 40.15 14.90
C PHE A 9 -23.14 39.73 14.03
N LEU A 10 -22.47 40.70 13.39
CA LEU A 10 -21.28 40.37 12.55
C LEU A 10 -19.98 40.21 13.37
N THR A 11 -19.90 40.78 14.56
CA THR A 11 -18.70 40.72 15.41
C THR A 11 -18.59 39.40 16.19
N ALA A 12 -19.68 38.68 16.44
CA ALA A 12 -19.67 37.43 17.15
C ALA A 12 -19.25 36.22 16.27
N VAL A 13 -19.42 36.32 14.95
CA VAL A 13 -19.06 35.26 14.00
C VAL A 13 -17.55 35.27 13.67
N LEU A 14 -16.88 36.42 13.82
CA LEU A 14 -15.44 36.53 13.53
C LEU A 14 -14.53 36.14 14.70
N LEU A 15 -15.04 36.00 15.91
CA LEU A 15 -14.27 35.58 17.09
C LEU A 15 -14.28 34.08 17.32
N GLY A 16 -15.07 33.29 16.60
CA GLY A 16 -15.11 31.81 16.69
C GLY A 16 -14.16 31.08 15.76
N CYS A 17 -13.59 31.74 14.74
CA CYS A 17 -12.75 31.13 13.74
C CYS A 17 -11.23 31.24 14.00
N GLY A 18 -10.81 31.89 15.08
CA GLY A 18 -9.40 32.25 15.32
C GLY A 18 -8.53 31.17 15.96
N ASN A 19 -9.07 30.10 16.52
CA ASN A 19 -8.28 29.15 17.33
C ASN A 19 -8.06 27.76 16.71
N ALA A 20 -8.68 27.43 15.61
CA ALA A 20 -8.51 26.10 15.00
C ALA A 20 -7.12 25.90 14.35
N PRO A 21 -6.57 26.85 13.58
CA PRO A 21 -5.23 26.65 12.99
C PRO A 21 -4.10 26.72 14.02
N ALA A 22 -4.22 27.54 15.07
CA ALA A 22 -3.19 27.64 16.12
C ALA A 22 -3.09 26.37 16.98
N ARG A 23 -4.20 25.71 17.30
CA ARG A 23 -4.20 24.42 18.01
C ARG A 23 -3.61 23.28 17.17
N ALA A 24 -3.89 23.25 15.87
CA ALA A 24 -3.33 22.25 14.98
C ALA A 24 -1.81 22.43 14.80
N VAL A 25 -1.32 23.67 14.74
CA VAL A 25 0.11 23.97 14.66
C VAL A 25 0.80 23.67 16.00
N GLN A 26 0.19 24.01 17.12
CA GLN A 26 0.74 23.73 18.45
C GLN A 26 0.78 22.22 18.72
N GLN A 27 -0.26 21.46 18.36
CA GLN A 27 -0.22 19.99 18.41
C GLN A 27 0.88 19.38 17.54
N GLN A 28 1.16 19.99 16.38
CA GLN A 28 2.21 19.55 15.49
C GLN A 28 3.61 19.88 16.01
N GLU A 29 3.77 20.93 16.80
CA GLU A 29 5.03 21.31 17.46
C GLU A 29 5.27 20.52 18.74
N ASP A 30 4.25 20.28 19.55
CA ASP A 30 4.35 19.43 20.75
C ASP A 30 4.71 17.98 20.38
N LEU A 31 4.21 17.50 19.23
CA LEU A 31 4.55 16.18 18.66
C LEU A 31 5.99 16.12 18.13
N LYS A 32 6.60 17.23 17.74
CA LYS A 32 8.03 17.26 17.36
C LYS A 32 8.96 17.05 18.53
N GLN A 33 8.60 17.51 19.72
CA GLN A 33 9.43 17.37 20.94
C GLN A 33 9.46 15.93 21.47
N ASP A 34 8.36 15.18 21.37
CA ASP A 34 8.29 13.80 21.88
C ASP A 34 9.04 12.77 20.99
N TRP A 35 9.41 13.16 19.76
CA TRP A 35 10.04 12.29 18.78
C TRP A 35 11.54 12.49 18.59
N GLU A 36 12.17 13.44 19.28
CA GLU A 36 13.62 13.65 19.24
C GLU A 36 14.44 12.68 20.09
N VAL A 37 13.80 11.63 20.67
CA VAL A 37 14.47 10.65 21.52
C VAL A 37 14.97 9.46 20.73
N GLN A 38 16.22 9.57 20.29
CA GLN A 38 17.23 8.53 20.01
C GLN A 38 17.09 7.58 18.81
N PRO A 39 17.97 7.70 17.82
CA PRO A 39 18.12 6.74 16.71
C PRO A 39 19.09 5.58 17.00
N ALA A 40 19.32 5.21 18.24
CA ALA A 40 20.26 4.14 18.55
C ALA A 40 19.56 3.03 19.34
N LEU A 41 19.61 1.82 18.78
CA LEU A 41 19.23 0.53 19.35
C LEU A 41 17.89 -0.05 18.84
N TRP A 42 17.79 -0.26 17.55
CA TRP A 42 16.90 -1.30 17.07
C TRP A 42 17.62 -2.66 17.26
N SER A 43 17.27 -3.32 18.33
CA SER A 43 17.55 -4.74 18.59
C SER A 43 16.20 -5.43 18.82
N PRO A 44 15.93 -6.63 18.29
CA PRO A 44 14.62 -7.27 18.37
C PRO A 44 14.26 -7.81 19.77
N ARG A 45 14.58 -7.12 20.85
CA ARG A 45 14.22 -7.51 22.20
C ARG A 45 13.90 -6.29 23.06
N ALA A 46 12.61 -6.24 23.43
CA ALA A 46 12.03 -5.64 24.66
C ALA A 46 12.11 -4.13 24.84
N ILE A 47 10.95 -3.47 24.75
CA ILE A 47 10.59 -2.40 25.70
C ILE A 47 9.09 -2.49 26.00
N LEU A 48 8.77 -2.61 27.28
CA LEU A 48 7.43 -2.51 27.88
C LEU A 48 7.13 -1.05 28.17
N ILE A 49 6.00 -0.53 27.68
CA ILE A 49 5.49 0.79 28.08
C ILE A 49 4.00 0.69 28.42
N PRO A 50 3.53 1.34 29.52
CA PRO A 50 2.18 1.15 30.07
C PRO A 50 1.10 1.93 29.34
N HIS A 51 -0.10 1.34 29.25
CA HIS A 51 -1.31 1.90 28.68
C HIS A 51 -1.91 3.03 29.52
N SER A 52 -2.25 4.14 28.88
CA SER A 52 -3.51 4.90 29.09
C SER A 52 -3.64 6.09 28.16
N ALA A 53 -4.63 6.10 27.26
CA ALA A 53 -5.17 7.31 26.63
C ALA A 53 -6.64 7.13 26.24
N PRO A 54 -7.48 8.17 26.40
CA PRO A 54 -8.92 8.10 26.19
C PRO A 54 -9.32 8.13 24.72
N ALA A 55 -10.46 7.51 24.40
CA ALA A 55 -11.03 7.42 23.06
C ALA A 55 -11.55 8.78 22.56
N ASP A 56 -11.07 9.23 21.41
CA ASP A 56 -11.51 10.46 20.75
C ASP A 56 -12.80 10.24 19.96
N SER A 57 -13.81 11.08 20.22
CA SER A 57 -15.11 11.08 19.56
C SER A 57 -15.06 11.45 18.07
N ALA A 58 -13.96 12.01 17.59
CA ALA A 58 -13.74 12.36 16.17
C ALA A 58 -13.58 11.14 15.24
N ALA A 59 -13.32 9.95 15.77
CA ALA A 59 -13.13 8.73 14.98
C ALA A 59 -14.45 8.19 14.40
N SER A 60 -15.59 8.47 15.04
CA SER A 60 -16.91 7.95 14.63
C SER A 60 -17.38 8.50 13.28
N ASP A 61 -17.22 9.80 13.07
CA ASP A 61 -17.73 10.45 11.85
C ASP A 61 -16.90 10.09 10.60
N THR A 62 -15.60 9.82 10.80
CA THR A 62 -14.70 9.41 9.72
C THR A 62 -15.00 7.98 9.24
N VAL A 63 -15.40 7.08 10.15
CA VAL A 63 -15.76 5.70 9.80
C VAL A 63 -16.98 5.63 8.89
N THR A 64 -18.01 6.41 9.21
CA THR A 64 -19.26 6.42 8.42
C THR A 64 -19.04 6.95 7.00
N LEU A 65 -18.17 7.92 6.83
CA LEU A 65 -17.81 8.47 5.52
C LEU A 65 -17.02 7.48 4.67
N LEU A 66 -16.05 6.78 5.24
CA LEU A 66 -15.23 5.80 4.52
C LEU A 66 -16.06 4.62 4.01
N ASP A 67 -17.02 4.12 4.79
CA ASP A 67 -17.84 2.97 4.42
C ASP A 67 -18.84 3.27 3.29
N SER A 68 -19.33 4.51 3.19
CA SER A 68 -20.27 4.92 2.12
C SER A 68 -19.62 5.02 0.74
N LEU A 69 -18.30 5.24 0.67
CA LEU A 69 -17.56 5.50 -0.56
C LEU A 69 -17.17 4.25 -1.35
N LEU A 70 -17.04 3.11 -0.67
CA LEU A 70 -16.60 1.86 -1.29
C LEU A 70 -17.66 1.17 -2.15
N THR A 71 -18.92 1.56 -2.02
CA THR A 71 -20.02 0.98 -2.83
C THR A 71 -19.96 1.37 -4.30
N HIS A 72 -19.39 2.51 -4.64
CA HIS A 72 -19.37 3.03 -6.01
C HIS A 72 -18.15 2.57 -6.82
N SER A 73 -17.00 2.35 -6.16
CA SER A 73 -15.77 1.90 -6.85
C SER A 73 -15.80 0.44 -7.30
N ARG A 74 -16.73 -0.39 -6.77
CA ARG A 74 -16.80 -1.82 -7.08
C ARG A 74 -17.56 -2.19 -8.34
N ALA A 75 -18.44 -1.31 -8.82
CA ALA A 75 -19.25 -1.60 -10.03
C ALA A 75 -18.45 -1.50 -11.33
N ALA A 76 -17.40 -0.67 -11.34
CA ALA A 76 -16.60 -0.40 -12.53
C ALA A 76 -15.61 -1.52 -12.91
N LEU A 77 -15.28 -2.42 -11.97
CA LEU A 77 -14.26 -3.44 -12.18
C LEU A 77 -14.78 -4.77 -12.75
N SER A 78 -16.11 -4.93 -12.88
CA SER A 78 -16.70 -6.18 -13.36
C SER A 78 -16.70 -6.35 -14.89
N ASP A 79 -16.59 -5.28 -15.66
CA ASP A 79 -16.77 -5.34 -17.13
C ASP A 79 -15.50 -5.38 -17.97
N SER A 80 -14.31 -5.10 -17.41
CA SER A 80 -13.06 -5.13 -18.19
C SER A 80 -12.48 -6.53 -18.41
N ALA A 81 -13.08 -7.57 -17.85
CA ALA A 81 -12.63 -8.97 -18.01
C ALA A 81 -13.32 -9.74 -19.16
N ARG A 82 -14.18 -9.10 -19.95
CA ARG A 82 -14.80 -9.71 -21.14
C ARG A 82 -14.05 -9.30 -22.41
N GLY A 83 -13.02 -10.04 -22.75
CA GLY A 83 -12.25 -9.93 -23.97
C GLY A 83 -11.84 -11.31 -24.50
N ASP A 84 -12.57 -11.78 -25.49
CA ASP A 84 -12.25 -12.79 -26.50
C ASP A 84 -11.75 -14.18 -26.11
N SER A 85 -12.68 -15.12 -26.02
CA SER A 85 -12.47 -16.55 -26.20
C SER A 85 -12.57 -16.92 -27.69
N ALA A 86 -11.47 -16.99 -28.40
CA ALA A 86 -11.42 -17.60 -29.72
C ALA A 86 -11.42 -19.14 -29.55
N LYS A 87 -12.46 -19.79 -30.09
CA LYS A 87 -12.54 -21.24 -30.27
C LYS A 87 -11.50 -21.73 -31.26
N ALA A 88 -10.59 -22.58 -30.84
CA ALA A 88 -9.74 -23.37 -31.71
C ALA A 88 -10.02 -24.86 -31.46
N GLY A 89 -10.32 -25.56 -32.54
CA GLY A 89 -10.78 -26.94 -32.58
C GLY A 89 -9.74 -27.97 -32.13
N VAL A 90 -10.28 -29.01 -31.49
CA VAL A 90 -9.55 -30.18 -31.04
C VAL A 90 -9.25 -31.08 -32.23
N LYS A 91 -7.97 -31.40 -32.49
CA LYS A 91 -7.54 -32.61 -33.20
C LYS A 91 -6.82 -33.53 -32.24
N SER A 92 -7.39 -34.71 -32.11
CA SER A 92 -6.86 -35.85 -31.36
C SER A 92 -5.55 -36.35 -31.97
N ALA A 93 -4.53 -36.60 -31.16
CA ALA A 93 -3.42 -37.48 -31.44
C ALA A 93 -2.96 -38.17 -30.16
N THR A 94 -3.08 -39.49 -30.18
CA THR A 94 -2.63 -40.45 -29.19
C THR A 94 -1.10 -40.61 -29.19
N ALA A 95 -0.46 -40.54 -28.03
CA ALA A 95 0.69 -41.37 -27.64
C ALA A 95 1.13 -41.12 -26.21
N ALA A 96 1.41 -42.20 -25.49
CA ALA A 96 1.70 -42.29 -24.08
C ALA A 96 3.04 -41.63 -23.67
N GLY A 97 2.97 -40.76 -22.69
CA GLY A 97 4.08 -40.28 -21.88
C GLY A 97 3.47 -39.73 -20.60
N ARG A 98 3.87 -40.29 -19.43
CA ARG A 98 3.44 -39.80 -18.11
C ARG A 98 3.56 -38.28 -18.08
N PRO A 99 2.48 -37.49 -17.83
CA PRO A 99 2.60 -36.04 -17.82
C PRO A 99 3.49 -35.66 -16.63
N LYS A 100 4.65 -35.06 -16.92
CA LYS A 100 5.34 -34.22 -15.93
C LYS A 100 4.29 -33.21 -15.44
N LYS A 101 4.03 -33.13 -14.13
CA LYS A 101 3.19 -32.10 -13.52
C LYS A 101 3.69 -30.75 -14.05
N ARG A 102 2.99 -30.19 -15.01
CA ARG A 102 3.22 -28.80 -15.45
C ARG A 102 2.85 -27.93 -14.27
N GLY A 103 3.79 -27.12 -13.77
CA GLY A 103 3.48 -26.12 -12.78
C GLY A 103 2.35 -25.21 -13.27
N LEU A 104 1.56 -24.67 -12.37
CA LEU A 104 0.43 -23.78 -12.65
C LEU A 104 0.85 -22.57 -13.50
N PHE A 105 2.08 -22.09 -13.32
CA PHE A 105 2.62 -20.92 -14.01
C PHE A 105 3.67 -21.32 -15.05
N ASN A 106 3.32 -21.17 -16.32
CA ASN A 106 4.22 -21.49 -17.44
C ASN A 106 4.83 -20.20 -17.98
N ILE A 107 6.03 -19.85 -17.51
CA ILE A 107 6.77 -18.69 -18.02
C ILE A 107 7.43 -19.04 -19.34
N SER A 108 7.39 -18.11 -20.33
CA SER A 108 8.14 -18.28 -21.58
C SER A 108 9.64 -18.02 -21.37
N PRO A 109 10.52 -18.64 -22.17
CA PRO A 109 11.95 -18.34 -22.09
C PRO A 109 12.27 -16.84 -22.25
N SER A 110 11.52 -16.13 -23.11
CA SER A 110 11.67 -14.68 -23.30
C SER A 110 11.28 -13.88 -22.07
N ASP A 111 10.22 -14.27 -21.36
CA ASP A 111 9.80 -13.58 -20.14
C ASP A 111 10.78 -13.88 -18.97
N SER A 112 11.31 -15.13 -18.89
CA SER A 112 12.29 -15.50 -17.86
C SER A 112 13.64 -14.80 -18.06
N ALA A 113 14.04 -14.50 -19.29
CA ALA A 113 15.28 -13.80 -19.59
C ALA A 113 15.29 -12.32 -19.13
N LEU A 114 14.12 -11.76 -18.78
CA LEU A 114 14.01 -10.42 -18.21
C LEU A 114 14.44 -10.36 -16.74
N TRP A 115 14.60 -11.51 -16.08
CA TRP A 115 14.87 -11.60 -14.65
C TRP A 115 16.10 -12.46 -14.35
N PRO A 116 16.88 -12.18 -13.27
CA PRO A 116 16.73 -10.99 -12.41
C PRO A 116 17.12 -9.69 -13.09
N VAL A 117 16.56 -8.59 -12.63
CA VAL A 117 16.92 -7.25 -13.11
C VAL A 117 18.32 -6.87 -12.62
N LYS A 118 19.10 -6.18 -13.47
CA LYS A 118 20.32 -5.53 -13.03
C LYS A 118 19.97 -4.36 -12.13
N ALA A 119 20.20 -4.51 -10.84
CA ALA A 119 19.98 -3.49 -9.82
C ALA A 119 21.30 -3.21 -9.07
N PRO A 120 21.44 -2.04 -8.44
CA PRO A 120 22.52 -1.82 -7.48
C PRO A 120 22.46 -2.90 -6.38
N PRO A 121 23.62 -3.37 -5.87
CA PRO A 121 23.62 -4.35 -4.78
C PRO A 121 22.93 -3.74 -3.55
N PRO A 122 22.16 -4.53 -2.81
CA PRO A 122 21.52 -4.06 -1.58
C PRO A 122 22.55 -3.56 -0.58
N LEU A 123 22.27 -2.45 0.09
CA LEU A 123 23.10 -1.96 1.19
C LEU A 123 22.90 -2.80 2.47
N PRO A 124 23.81 -2.77 3.43
CA PRO A 124 23.64 -3.43 4.72
C PRO A 124 22.32 -3.03 5.39
N GLY A 125 21.61 -4.00 5.97
CA GLY A 125 20.30 -3.80 6.58
C GLY A 125 19.12 -3.81 5.62
N SER A 126 19.34 -4.07 4.31
CA SER A 126 18.27 -4.28 3.33
C SER A 126 17.40 -5.47 3.72
N ILE A 127 16.09 -5.34 3.53
CA ILE A 127 15.11 -6.38 3.83
C ILE A 127 15.10 -7.44 2.73
N LEU A 128 15.13 -7.02 1.49
CA LEU A 128 15.05 -7.88 0.31
C LEU A 128 16.44 -8.16 -0.27
N PRO A 129 16.67 -9.33 -0.85
CA PRO A 129 15.74 -10.45 -1.05
C PRO A 129 15.69 -11.48 0.08
N GLU A 130 16.40 -11.28 1.20
CA GLU A 130 16.52 -12.26 2.28
C GLU A 130 15.20 -12.58 2.99
N HIS A 131 14.29 -11.61 3.00
CA HIS A 131 12.98 -11.75 3.62
C HIS A 131 11.87 -11.72 2.57
N ARG A 132 10.78 -12.43 2.86
CA ARG A 132 9.48 -12.23 2.22
C ARG A 132 8.60 -11.43 3.16
N ILE A 133 8.04 -10.33 2.68
CA ILE A 133 7.12 -9.50 3.45
C ILE A 133 5.71 -10.03 3.24
N VAL A 134 4.97 -10.25 4.34
CA VAL A 134 3.55 -10.64 4.31
C VAL A 134 2.74 -9.56 5.01
N ALA A 135 1.90 -8.86 4.25
CA ALA A 135 1.23 -7.65 4.69
C ALA A 135 -0.30 -7.81 4.77
N PHE A 136 -0.91 -7.24 5.80
CA PHE A 136 -2.35 -7.00 5.87
C PHE A 136 -2.66 -5.56 5.49
N TYR A 137 -3.49 -5.42 4.45
CA TYR A 137 -3.85 -4.14 3.83
C TYR A 137 -5.19 -3.62 4.33
N GLY A 138 -5.33 -2.31 4.42
CA GLY A 138 -6.60 -1.67 4.68
C GLY A 138 -6.50 -0.41 5.54
N ASN A 139 -7.58 -0.15 6.28
CA ASN A 139 -7.67 1.00 7.17
C ASN A 139 -8.48 0.63 8.43
N PRO A 140 -7.95 0.85 9.64
CA PRO A 140 -8.62 0.46 10.88
C PRO A 140 -9.94 1.22 11.15
N LEU A 141 -10.19 2.30 10.40
CA LEU A 141 -11.45 3.04 10.48
C LEU A 141 -12.55 2.48 9.58
N SER A 142 -12.27 1.43 8.78
CA SER A 142 -13.25 0.86 7.86
C SER A 142 -13.15 -0.66 7.74
N LYS A 143 -14.23 -1.35 8.07
CA LYS A 143 -14.37 -2.80 7.91
C LYS A 143 -14.42 -3.25 6.44
N ARG A 144 -14.53 -2.31 5.49
CA ARG A 144 -14.74 -2.58 4.06
C ARG A 144 -13.51 -2.31 3.20
N MET A 145 -12.48 -1.67 3.76
CA MET A 145 -11.27 -1.31 3.01
C MET A 145 -10.18 -2.38 3.07
N GLY A 146 -10.36 -3.45 3.81
CA GLY A 146 -9.43 -4.56 3.88
C GLY A 146 -9.28 -5.13 5.28
N ILE A 147 -8.50 -6.22 5.37
CA ILE A 147 -8.37 -7.04 6.57
C ILE A 147 -7.81 -6.26 7.77
N LEU A 148 -7.02 -5.20 7.53
CA LEU A 148 -6.46 -4.35 8.59
C LEU A 148 -7.53 -3.69 9.47
N GLY A 149 -8.73 -3.45 8.93
CA GLY A 149 -9.84 -2.86 9.68
C GLY A 149 -11.07 -3.76 9.81
N GLU A 150 -11.05 -4.95 9.21
CA GLU A 150 -12.21 -5.85 9.20
C GLU A 150 -12.45 -6.51 10.55
N LEU A 151 -11.39 -6.88 11.24
CA LEU A 151 -11.40 -7.56 12.53
C LEU A 151 -11.01 -6.59 13.65
N PRO A 152 -11.38 -6.90 14.92
CA PRO A 152 -10.77 -6.26 16.06
C PRO A 152 -9.24 -6.33 16.01
N PRO A 153 -8.51 -5.31 16.49
CA PRO A 153 -7.06 -5.24 16.32
C PRO A 153 -6.30 -6.49 16.76
N GLU A 154 -6.61 -7.01 17.95
CA GLU A 154 -5.90 -8.20 18.47
C GLU A 154 -6.15 -9.45 17.61
N GLU A 155 -7.38 -9.65 17.14
CA GLU A 155 -7.70 -10.77 16.24
C GLU A 155 -7.00 -10.62 14.88
N MET A 156 -6.94 -9.40 14.35
CA MET A 156 -6.25 -9.10 13.11
C MET A 156 -4.75 -9.39 13.24
N LEU A 157 -4.12 -8.96 14.33
CA LEU A 157 -2.69 -9.16 14.58
C LEU A 157 -2.35 -10.65 14.73
N VAL A 158 -3.12 -11.39 15.52
CA VAL A 158 -2.96 -12.86 15.67
C VAL A 158 -3.15 -13.58 14.32
N ARG A 159 -4.12 -13.12 13.52
CA ARG A 159 -4.35 -13.69 12.19
C ARG A 159 -3.17 -13.43 11.25
N LEU A 160 -2.55 -12.25 11.31
CA LEU A 160 -1.37 -11.97 10.51
C LEU A 160 -0.18 -12.85 10.90
N GLU A 161 0.06 -13.06 12.19
CA GLU A 161 1.09 -13.99 12.68
C GLU A 161 0.90 -15.41 12.15
N LYS A 162 -0.35 -15.89 12.19
CA LYS A 162 -0.71 -17.21 11.65
C LYS A 162 -0.40 -17.29 10.15
N VAL A 163 -0.84 -16.31 9.38
CA VAL A 163 -0.59 -16.26 7.93
C VAL A 163 0.91 -16.19 7.63
N ALA A 164 1.67 -15.41 8.38
CA ALA A 164 3.13 -15.35 8.24
C ALA A 164 3.79 -16.71 8.51
N THR A 165 3.29 -17.45 9.52
CA THR A 165 3.75 -18.80 9.83
C THR A 165 3.44 -19.79 8.70
N GLU A 166 2.27 -19.69 8.07
CA GLU A 166 1.89 -20.49 6.90
C GLU A 166 2.83 -20.23 5.71
N TRP A 167 3.23 -18.99 5.47
CA TRP A 167 4.20 -18.62 4.45
C TRP A 167 5.61 -19.14 4.77
N ALA A 168 6.04 -19.05 6.02
CA ALA A 168 7.33 -19.60 6.46
C ALA A 168 7.39 -21.12 6.30
N ALA A 169 6.29 -21.82 6.58
CA ALA A 169 6.18 -23.26 6.37
C ALA A 169 6.17 -23.64 4.87
N ALA A 170 5.62 -22.78 4.00
CA ALA A 170 5.57 -23.01 2.57
C ALA A 170 6.94 -22.84 1.86
N ASP A 171 7.82 -21.98 2.39
CA ASP A 171 9.16 -21.72 1.87
C ASP A 171 10.15 -21.50 3.03
N SER A 172 10.64 -22.60 3.59
CA SER A 172 11.55 -22.57 4.74
C SER A 172 12.93 -21.95 4.46
N GLY A 173 13.26 -21.73 3.20
CA GLY A 173 14.52 -21.09 2.79
C GLY A 173 14.48 -19.55 2.85
N THR A 174 13.28 -18.95 3.03
CA THR A 174 13.11 -17.51 3.05
C THR A 174 12.47 -17.06 4.37
N LYS A 175 13.12 -16.14 5.09
CA LYS A 175 12.54 -15.56 6.30
C LYS A 175 11.28 -14.77 5.96
N VAL A 176 10.27 -14.85 6.81
CA VAL A 176 9.03 -14.08 6.66
C VAL A 176 9.01 -12.93 7.65
N LEU A 177 8.69 -11.73 7.15
CA LEU A 177 8.54 -10.51 7.94
C LEU A 177 7.11 -9.99 7.79
N PRO A 178 6.29 -10.01 8.85
CA PRO A 178 4.94 -9.47 8.81
C PRO A 178 4.93 -7.95 8.63
N ALA A 179 3.85 -7.42 8.05
CA ALA A 179 3.68 -5.99 7.87
C ALA A 179 2.21 -5.55 8.01
N LEU A 180 2.00 -4.33 8.49
CA LEU A 180 0.71 -3.65 8.45
C LEU A 180 0.74 -2.60 7.33
N HIS A 181 -0.18 -2.69 6.37
CA HIS A 181 -0.21 -1.80 5.21
C HIS A 181 -1.42 -0.87 5.31
N LEU A 182 -1.18 0.30 5.89
CA LEU A 182 -2.20 1.33 6.12
C LEU A 182 -2.40 2.20 4.90
N ILE A 183 -3.65 2.34 4.44
CA ILE A 183 -3.99 3.39 3.48
C ILE A 183 -4.00 4.72 4.24
N ALA A 184 -2.88 5.43 4.20
CA ALA A 184 -2.65 6.67 4.95
C ALA A 184 -3.28 7.89 4.26
N THR A 185 -3.35 7.87 2.93
CA THR A 185 -4.13 8.82 2.13
C THR A 185 -5.14 8.03 1.31
N VAL A 186 -6.43 8.23 1.59
CA VAL A 186 -7.55 7.50 0.98
C VAL A 186 -8.19 8.33 -0.10
N ALA A 187 -8.25 7.83 -1.33
CA ALA A 187 -9.01 8.44 -2.40
C ALA A 187 -10.53 8.35 -2.13
N GLN A 188 -11.28 9.39 -2.48
CA GLN A 188 -12.72 9.45 -2.24
C GLN A 188 -13.47 10.12 -3.40
N GLY A 189 -14.75 9.74 -3.59
CA GLY A 189 -15.58 10.23 -4.69
C GLY A 189 -16.07 11.67 -4.56
N TYR A 190 -15.82 12.34 -3.43
CA TYR A 190 -16.19 13.73 -3.18
C TYR A 190 -14.94 14.60 -2.92
N PRO A 191 -15.03 15.93 -3.16
CA PRO A 191 -13.84 16.79 -3.18
C PRO A 191 -13.11 16.90 -1.85
N GLY A 192 -13.82 16.78 -0.71
CA GLY A 192 -13.27 17.03 0.61
C GLY A 192 -12.89 18.52 0.83
N PRO A 193 -12.44 18.88 2.04
CA PRO A 193 -12.11 20.28 2.37
C PRO A 193 -11.02 20.88 1.46
N ALA A 194 -10.02 20.09 1.10
CA ALA A 194 -8.93 20.52 0.22
C ALA A 194 -9.27 20.45 -1.27
N ARG A 195 -10.47 19.99 -1.65
CA ARG A 195 -10.94 19.77 -3.03
C ARG A 195 -10.01 18.84 -3.84
N LYS A 196 -9.32 17.92 -3.15
CA LYS A 196 -8.34 16.99 -3.73
C LYS A 196 -8.87 15.56 -3.91
N TYR A 197 -10.16 15.33 -3.60
CA TYR A 197 -10.79 14.00 -3.70
C TYR A 197 -10.00 12.92 -2.96
N ARG A 198 -9.49 13.28 -1.79
CA ARG A 198 -8.78 12.38 -0.90
C ARG A 198 -8.96 12.77 0.57
N LEU A 199 -8.79 11.82 1.47
CA LEU A 199 -8.79 11.98 2.91
C LEU A 199 -7.45 11.49 3.47
N GLN A 200 -6.73 12.36 4.14
CA GLN A 200 -5.51 11.99 4.89
C GLN A 200 -5.90 11.44 6.25
N MET A 201 -5.29 10.34 6.66
CA MET A 201 -5.52 9.79 7.98
C MET A 201 -4.95 10.72 9.05
N PRO A 202 -5.69 10.91 10.17
CA PRO A 202 -5.18 11.68 11.30
C PRO A 202 -3.94 11.00 11.89
N ASP A 203 -3.07 11.80 12.48
CA ASP A 203 -1.85 11.35 13.15
C ASP A 203 -2.09 10.21 14.15
N SER A 204 -3.18 10.30 14.93
CA SER A 204 -3.56 9.28 15.91
C SER A 204 -3.76 7.88 15.29
N VAL A 205 -4.28 7.81 14.06
CA VAL A 205 -4.46 6.54 13.35
C VAL A 205 -3.13 5.99 12.87
N ILE A 206 -2.29 6.85 12.26
CA ILE A 206 -0.97 6.46 11.76
C ILE A 206 -0.11 5.94 12.91
N ARG A 207 -0.04 6.68 14.03
CA ARG A 207 0.71 6.27 15.22
C ARG A 207 0.21 4.98 15.85
N ARG A 208 -1.11 4.80 15.90
CA ARG A 208 -1.70 3.56 16.42
C ARG A 208 -1.23 2.34 15.64
N VAL A 209 -1.29 2.39 14.32
CA VAL A 209 -0.84 1.28 13.46
C VAL A 209 0.68 1.11 13.53
N ALA A 210 1.43 2.22 13.59
CA ALA A 210 2.88 2.19 13.79
C ALA A 210 3.26 1.50 15.11
N GLY A 211 2.56 1.83 16.20
CA GLY A 211 2.75 1.18 17.50
C GLY A 211 2.50 -0.33 17.46
N TRP A 212 1.41 -0.77 16.82
CA TRP A 212 1.15 -2.20 16.66
C TRP A 212 2.26 -2.95 15.90
N ALA A 213 2.83 -2.31 14.87
CA ALA A 213 3.95 -2.88 14.11
C ALA A 213 5.24 -2.87 14.94
N GLU A 214 5.58 -1.77 15.60
CA GLU A 214 6.79 -1.59 16.39
C GLU A 214 6.86 -2.58 17.56
N GLU A 215 5.78 -2.71 18.33
CA GLU A 215 5.67 -3.66 19.46
C GLU A 215 5.97 -5.11 19.08
N ARG A 216 5.76 -5.47 17.82
CA ARG A 216 5.96 -6.83 17.28
C ARG A 216 7.23 -6.98 16.42
N GLY A 217 7.97 -5.90 16.21
CA GLY A 217 9.13 -5.89 15.30
C GLY A 217 8.73 -6.11 13.84
N TRP A 218 7.52 -5.70 13.45
CA TRP A 218 6.98 -5.79 12.10
C TRP A 218 7.23 -4.52 11.32
N LEU A 219 6.98 -4.59 10.02
CA LEU A 219 6.97 -3.40 9.17
C LEU A 219 5.59 -2.73 9.15
N MET A 220 5.60 -1.45 8.84
CA MET A 220 4.41 -0.69 8.46
C MET A 220 4.61 -0.06 7.10
N PHE A 221 3.62 -0.12 6.22
CA PHE A 221 3.57 0.64 4.98
C PHE A 221 2.55 1.75 5.11
N LEU A 222 2.92 2.93 4.62
CA LEU A 222 2.03 4.07 4.44
C LEU A 222 1.68 4.17 2.95
N ASP A 223 0.43 3.89 2.60
CA ASP A 223 -0.03 3.89 1.22
C ASP A 223 -0.69 5.22 0.85
N ILE A 224 -0.38 5.69 -0.36
CA ILE A 224 -0.85 6.96 -0.90
C ILE A 224 -1.77 6.74 -2.10
N GLN A 225 -3.07 7.04 -1.92
CA GLN A 225 -4.07 7.17 -2.97
C GLN A 225 -4.33 8.65 -3.22
N VAL A 226 -3.58 9.28 -4.14
CA VAL A 226 -3.50 10.75 -4.26
C VAL A 226 -4.81 11.46 -4.65
N GLY A 227 -5.82 10.75 -5.19
CA GLY A 227 -7.01 11.40 -5.74
C GLY A 227 -6.65 12.32 -6.91
N VAL A 228 -7.03 13.61 -6.83
CA VAL A 228 -6.61 14.65 -7.78
C VAL A 228 -5.47 15.51 -7.22
N SER A 229 -4.80 15.06 -6.16
CA SER A 229 -3.56 15.63 -5.65
C SER A 229 -2.36 15.10 -6.45
N ASN A 230 -1.19 15.08 -5.88
CA ASN A 230 0.03 14.53 -6.46
C ASN A 230 0.89 13.86 -5.38
N VAL A 231 1.83 13.02 -5.82
CA VAL A 231 2.71 12.26 -4.91
C VAL A 231 3.56 13.21 -4.06
N GLU A 232 4.06 14.31 -4.61
CA GLU A 232 4.92 15.25 -3.89
C GLU A 232 4.23 15.86 -2.67
N ASP A 233 3.00 16.36 -2.84
CA ASP A 233 2.26 17.00 -1.76
C ASP A 233 1.82 16.01 -0.68
N GLU A 234 1.34 14.82 -1.09
CA GLU A 234 0.90 13.80 -0.14
C GLU A 234 2.07 13.16 0.62
N LEU A 235 3.23 13.02 -0.03
CA LEU A 235 4.43 12.46 0.59
C LEU A 235 5.01 13.40 1.66
N LYS A 236 4.96 14.72 1.46
CA LYS A 236 5.45 15.71 2.45
C LYS A 236 4.82 15.49 3.84
N VAL A 237 3.54 15.12 3.88
CA VAL A 237 2.82 14.87 5.14
C VAL A 237 3.31 13.59 5.83
N LEU A 238 3.82 12.63 5.07
CA LEU A 238 4.24 11.33 5.58
C LEU A 238 5.74 11.27 5.94
N VAL A 239 6.55 12.24 5.50
CA VAL A 239 8.00 12.31 5.80
C VAL A 239 8.32 12.13 7.28
N PRO A 240 7.60 12.74 8.25
CA PRO A 240 7.90 12.55 9.67
C PRO A 240 7.85 11.08 10.12
N TYR A 241 6.96 10.27 9.54
CA TYR A 241 6.82 8.85 9.88
C TYR A 241 7.85 7.97 9.15
N LEU A 242 8.23 8.36 7.93
CA LEU A 242 9.22 7.61 7.13
C LEU A 242 10.64 7.66 7.70
N LYS A 243 10.89 8.48 8.71
CA LYS A 243 12.14 8.51 9.48
C LYS A 243 12.31 7.30 10.41
N TYR A 244 11.24 6.53 10.67
CA TYR A 244 11.32 5.30 11.46
C TYR A 244 11.78 4.13 10.60
N PRO A 245 12.73 3.31 11.05
CA PRO A 245 13.30 2.22 10.24
C PRO A 245 12.24 1.21 9.80
N HIS A 246 11.23 0.92 10.61
CA HIS A 246 10.15 -0.04 10.32
C HIS A 246 9.05 0.53 9.42
N VAL A 247 8.99 1.86 9.20
CA VAL A 247 7.95 2.50 8.36
C VAL A 247 8.44 2.63 6.92
N GLN A 248 7.66 2.10 5.99
CA GLN A 248 7.92 2.00 4.57
C GLN A 248 6.86 2.78 3.78
N LEU A 249 7.00 2.88 2.47
CA LEU A 249 6.09 3.64 1.61
C LEU A 249 5.43 2.75 0.55
N ALA A 250 4.17 3.07 0.23
CA ALA A 250 3.49 2.53 -0.94
C ALA A 250 2.80 3.63 -1.75
N LEU A 251 2.69 3.41 -3.05
CA LEU A 251 1.98 4.26 -4.00
C LEU A 251 0.91 3.44 -4.71
N ASP A 252 -0.31 3.97 -4.76
CA ASP A 252 -1.42 3.34 -5.45
C ASP A 252 -1.84 4.15 -6.70
N PRO A 253 -1.28 3.81 -7.87
CA PRO A 253 -1.58 4.49 -9.12
C PRO A 253 -3.06 4.41 -9.54
N GLU A 254 -3.82 3.39 -9.09
CA GLU A 254 -5.24 3.22 -9.44
C GLU A 254 -6.04 4.48 -9.15
N PHE A 255 -5.68 5.17 -8.08
CA PHE A 255 -6.38 6.39 -7.61
C PHE A 255 -5.64 7.69 -7.93
N ALA A 256 -4.59 7.66 -8.75
CA ALA A 256 -3.90 8.88 -9.20
C ALA A 256 -4.60 9.47 -10.42
N MET A 257 -5.64 10.27 -10.16
CA MET A 257 -6.51 10.80 -11.20
C MET A 257 -5.85 11.91 -12.00
N LYS A 258 -5.97 11.83 -13.32
CA LYS A 258 -5.44 12.82 -14.27
C LYS A 258 -6.59 13.32 -15.18
N ASP A 259 -6.31 14.36 -15.97
CA ASP A 259 -7.18 14.83 -17.04
C ASP A 259 -8.62 15.20 -16.60
N GLY A 260 -8.74 15.83 -15.41
CA GLY A 260 -10.04 16.21 -14.85
C GLY A 260 -10.91 15.06 -14.34
N LYS A 261 -10.37 13.84 -14.32
CA LYS A 261 -11.04 12.65 -13.75
C LYS A 261 -10.99 12.70 -12.23
N ARG A 262 -11.83 11.87 -11.59
CA ARG A 262 -11.93 11.81 -10.12
C ARG A 262 -12.19 10.38 -9.66
N PRO A 263 -11.81 10.02 -8.44
CA PRO A 263 -12.10 8.70 -7.87
C PRO A 263 -13.60 8.41 -7.79
N GLY A 264 -13.98 7.14 -7.80
CA GLY A 264 -15.39 6.72 -7.76
C GLY A 264 -16.11 6.83 -9.11
N THR A 265 -15.36 6.98 -10.20
CA THR A 265 -15.85 6.91 -11.58
C THR A 265 -15.23 5.69 -12.28
N ASP A 266 -15.67 5.38 -13.52
CA ASP A 266 -15.15 4.25 -14.33
C ASP A 266 -13.71 4.47 -14.84
N TRP A 267 -13.00 5.48 -14.33
CA TRP A 267 -11.66 5.81 -14.73
C TRP A 267 -10.64 5.28 -13.73
N MET A 268 -9.66 4.57 -14.27
CA MET A 268 -8.49 4.14 -13.55
C MET A 268 -7.43 5.24 -13.58
N GLY A 269 -6.84 5.52 -12.43
CA GLY A 269 -5.73 6.45 -12.31
C GLY A 269 -4.45 5.93 -12.94
N ARG A 270 -3.44 6.80 -13.00
CA ARG A 270 -2.10 6.46 -13.48
C ARG A 270 -1.02 7.32 -12.82
N MET A 271 0.12 6.71 -12.60
CA MET A 271 1.36 7.40 -12.24
C MET A 271 2.40 7.19 -13.34
N ASP A 272 3.29 8.15 -13.48
CA ASP A 272 4.45 8.04 -14.36
C ASP A 272 5.70 7.66 -13.55
N ALA A 273 6.70 7.07 -14.21
CA ALA A 273 7.98 6.76 -13.58
C ALA A 273 8.63 7.98 -12.91
N SER A 274 8.35 9.20 -13.36
CA SER A 274 8.84 10.44 -12.73
C SER A 274 8.30 10.64 -11.32
N GLU A 275 7.02 10.29 -11.08
CA GLU A 275 6.40 10.36 -9.74
C GLU A 275 7.00 9.31 -8.80
N VAL A 276 7.25 8.10 -9.31
CA VAL A 276 7.95 7.03 -8.57
C VAL A 276 9.39 7.43 -8.26
N ASN A 277 10.11 8.01 -9.23
CA ASN A 277 11.47 8.50 -9.05
C ASN A 277 11.55 9.63 -8.02
N HIS A 278 10.52 10.49 -7.94
CA HIS A 278 10.42 11.50 -6.89
C HIS A 278 10.35 10.84 -5.51
N ALA A 279 9.46 9.85 -5.33
CA ALA A 279 9.35 9.12 -4.07
C ALA A 279 10.65 8.39 -3.69
N ILE A 280 11.32 7.74 -4.66
CA ILE A 280 12.65 7.13 -4.45
C ILE A 280 13.65 8.17 -3.95
N GLY A 281 13.69 9.35 -4.59
CA GLY A 281 14.61 10.42 -4.20
C GLY A 281 14.36 10.96 -2.79
N VAL A 282 13.09 11.05 -2.37
CA VAL A 282 12.73 11.44 -0.99
C VAL A 282 13.16 10.36 0.02
N LEU A 283 12.84 9.09 -0.24
CA LEU A 283 13.22 7.98 0.63
C LEU A 283 14.75 7.86 0.75
N ALA A 284 15.46 7.99 -0.37
CA ALA A 284 16.93 7.91 -0.39
C ALA A 284 17.57 9.02 0.48
N ARG A 285 17.03 10.24 0.43
CA ARG A 285 17.48 11.34 1.32
C ARG A 285 17.18 11.04 2.78
N ILE A 286 16.00 10.54 3.11
CA ILE A 286 15.63 10.15 4.48
C ILE A 286 16.60 9.08 5.00
N VAL A 287 16.93 8.07 4.20
CA VAL A 287 17.89 7.01 4.57
C VAL A 287 19.26 7.62 4.86
N GLU A 288 19.75 8.52 4.01
CA GLU A 288 21.04 9.17 4.17
C GLU A 288 21.10 10.11 5.37
N GLU A 289 20.14 11.04 5.48
CA GLU A 289 20.08 12.04 6.54
C GLU A 289 19.92 11.44 7.93
N HIS A 290 19.21 10.32 8.04
CA HIS A 290 18.92 9.67 9.31
C HIS A 290 19.69 8.35 9.53
N GLN A 291 20.63 8.02 8.62
CA GLN A 291 21.47 6.81 8.70
C GLN A 291 20.62 5.52 8.87
N LEU A 292 19.54 5.44 8.14
CA LEU A 292 18.59 4.32 8.22
C LEU A 292 19.01 3.15 7.32
N PRO A 293 18.52 1.94 7.61
CA PRO A 293 18.52 0.86 6.63
C PRO A 293 17.74 1.28 5.36
N PRO A 294 18.03 0.66 4.20
CA PRO A 294 17.29 0.91 2.97
C PRO A 294 15.78 0.75 3.17
N LYS A 295 15.04 1.67 2.56
CA LYS A 295 13.57 1.66 2.57
C LYS A 295 13.01 0.75 1.50
N VAL A 296 11.78 0.26 1.72
CA VAL A 296 10.99 -0.45 0.71
C VAL A 296 9.93 0.50 0.16
N LEU A 297 9.81 0.53 -1.16
CA LEU A 297 8.76 1.23 -1.88
C LEU A 297 7.91 0.23 -2.65
N VAL A 298 6.63 0.10 -2.32
CA VAL A 298 5.66 -0.69 -3.08
C VAL A 298 4.94 0.21 -4.07
N VAL A 299 4.76 -0.25 -5.32
CA VAL A 299 3.94 0.40 -6.34
C VAL A 299 2.93 -0.61 -6.85
N HIS A 300 1.64 -0.34 -6.63
CA HIS A 300 0.55 -1.21 -7.06
C HIS A 300 0.35 -1.16 -8.56
N ARG A 301 0.11 -2.32 -9.19
CA ARG A 301 -0.11 -2.41 -10.63
C ARG A 301 -0.86 -3.67 -11.03
N PHE A 302 -2.00 -3.53 -11.71
CA PHE A 302 -2.71 -4.66 -12.33
C PHE A 302 -3.19 -4.36 -13.74
N THR A 303 -2.83 -3.19 -14.30
CA THR A 303 -3.01 -2.86 -15.71
C THR A 303 -1.77 -2.19 -16.28
N ARG A 304 -1.69 -2.14 -17.63
CA ARG A 304 -0.55 -1.52 -18.29
C ARG A 304 -0.45 -0.02 -17.99
N ASN A 305 -1.59 0.66 -18.00
CA ASN A 305 -1.63 2.11 -17.97
C ASN A 305 -1.49 2.70 -16.56
N MET A 306 -1.66 1.90 -15.51
CA MET A 306 -1.48 2.38 -14.12
C MET A 306 -0.07 2.92 -13.87
N LEU A 307 0.95 2.34 -14.50
CA LEU A 307 2.33 2.80 -14.38
C LEU A 307 2.95 2.98 -15.77
N THR A 308 3.08 4.23 -16.18
CA THR A 308 3.69 4.58 -17.47
C THR A 308 5.21 4.72 -17.34
N ASN A 309 5.93 4.49 -18.44
CA ASN A 309 7.38 4.64 -18.50
C ASN A 309 8.15 3.83 -17.42
N ALA A 310 7.64 2.67 -16.98
CA ALA A 310 8.22 1.88 -15.89
C ALA A 310 9.72 1.57 -16.07
N SER A 311 10.20 1.44 -17.32
CA SER A 311 11.61 1.26 -17.62
C SER A 311 12.51 2.48 -17.33
N GLN A 312 11.90 3.64 -17.04
CA GLN A 312 12.61 4.87 -16.64
C GLN A 312 12.69 5.05 -15.11
N ILE A 313 12.21 4.08 -14.34
CA ILE A 313 12.40 4.06 -12.89
C ILE A 313 13.89 3.88 -12.60
N ARG A 314 14.44 4.82 -11.82
CA ARG A 314 15.87 4.84 -11.45
C ARG A 314 16.04 4.17 -10.09
N LEU A 315 16.66 3.01 -10.10
CA LEU A 315 16.94 2.27 -8.87
C LEU A 315 18.05 2.96 -8.06
N ASP A 316 17.85 3.07 -6.76
CA ASP A 316 18.80 3.61 -5.81
C ASP A 316 19.10 2.53 -4.75
N PRO A 317 20.37 2.27 -4.37
CA PRO A 317 20.69 1.23 -3.39
C PRO A 317 20.08 1.45 -2.00
N ARG A 318 19.62 2.66 -1.71
CA ARG A 318 18.94 3.03 -0.46
C ARG A 318 17.44 2.74 -0.49
N VAL A 319 16.87 2.34 -1.65
CA VAL A 319 15.43 2.08 -1.83
C VAL A 319 15.19 0.82 -2.64
N GLN A 320 14.48 -0.14 -2.05
CA GLN A 320 14.11 -1.40 -2.66
C GLN A 320 12.69 -1.29 -3.26
N VAL A 321 12.57 -1.34 -4.58
CA VAL A 321 11.30 -1.10 -5.29
C VAL A 321 10.59 -2.41 -5.60
N ILE A 322 9.33 -2.52 -5.21
CA ILE A 322 8.45 -3.66 -5.48
C ILE A 322 7.33 -3.20 -6.41
N ILE A 323 7.09 -3.92 -7.51
CA ILE A 323 5.86 -3.79 -8.29
C ILE A 323 4.91 -4.89 -7.82
N ASP A 324 3.82 -4.49 -7.16
CA ASP A 324 2.82 -5.39 -6.58
C ASP A 324 1.65 -5.62 -7.54
N MET A 325 1.42 -6.88 -7.92
CA MET A 325 0.27 -7.26 -8.73
C MET A 325 -1.00 -7.21 -7.88
N ASP A 326 -1.79 -6.18 -8.06
CA ASP A 326 -2.94 -5.80 -7.22
C ASP A 326 -4.32 -6.12 -7.85
N GLY A 327 -4.39 -7.01 -8.82
CA GLY A 327 -5.66 -7.42 -9.42
C GLY A 327 -6.31 -8.58 -8.65
N TRP A 328 -7.64 -8.57 -8.53
CA TRP A 328 -8.40 -9.69 -7.97
C TRP A 328 -9.01 -10.57 -9.07
N GLY A 329 -9.37 -11.81 -8.71
CA GLY A 329 -10.04 -12.73 -9.63
C GLY A 329 -9.65 -14.18 -9.45
N THR A 330 -9.87 -14.97 -10.51
CA THR A 330 -9.46 -16.38 -10.51
C THR A 330 -7.95 -16.53 -10.57
N PRO A 331 -7.36 -17.65 -10.12
CA PRO A 331 -5.93 -17.92 -10.27
C PRO A 331 -5.39 -17.66 -11.67
N GLY A 332 -6.12 -18.08 -12.70
CA GLY A 332 -5.72 -17.86 -14.11
C GLY A 332 -5.66 -16.38 -14.48
N SER A 333 -6.67 -15.59 -14.10
CA SER A 333 -6.68 -14.15 -14.34
C SER A 333 -5.54 -13.45 -13.62
N LYS A 334 -5.29 -13.81 -12.37
CA LYS A 334 -4.22 -13.20 -11.55
C LYS A 334 -2.83 -13.56 -12.06
N MET A 335 -2.59 -14.82 -12.43
CA MET A 335 -1.34 -15.24 -13.07
C MET A 335 -1.12 -14.53 -14.41
N GLY A 336 -2.19 -14.33 -15.18
CA GLY A 336 -2.18 -13.54 -16.41
C GLY A 336 -1.78 -12.09 -16.15
N ALA A 337 -2.44 -11.40 -15.20
CA ALA A 337 -2.12 -10.03 -14.81
C ALA A 337 -0.67 -9.90 -14.30
N TYR A 338 -0.23 -10.83 -13.45
CA TYR A 338 1.15 -10.86 -12.97
C TYR A 338 2.16 -10.94 -14.12
N ARG A 339 1.93 -11.87 -15.07
CA ARG A 339 2.79 -12.04 -16.24
C ARG A 339 2.80 -10.78 -17.13
N TRP A 340 1.61 -10.26 -17.47
CA TRP A 340 1.48 -9.18 -18.45
C TRP A 340 1.91 -7.82 -17.93
N PHE A 341 1.66 -7.52 -16.65
CA PHE A 341 1.82 -6.18 -16.11
C PHE A 341 3.00 -6.04 -15.15
N VAL A 342 3.50 -7.16 -14.60
CA VAL A 342 4.65 -7.15 -13.68
C VAL A 342 5.86 -7.82 -14.33
N VAL A 343 5.77 -9.09 -14.71
CA VAL A 343 6.92 -9.87 -15.22
C VAL A 343 7.50 -9.25 -16.50
N ARG A 344 6.65 -8.83 -17.43
CA ARG A 344 7.06 -8.22 -18.71
C ARG A 344 7.47 -6.76 -18.64
N HIS A 345 7.34 -6.16 -17.48
CA HIS A 345 7.78 -4.79 -17.21
C HIS A 345 8.66 -4.77 -15.95
N PRO A 346 9.84 -5.41 -16.01
CA PRO A 346 10.69 -5.61 -14.85
C PRO A 346 11.20 -4.27 -14.31
N VAL A 347 11.20 -4.14 -12.96
CA VAL A 347 11.77 -2.99 -12.27
C VAL A 347 12.85 -3.46 -11.29
N GLN A 348 12.50 -4.08 -10.16
CA GLN A 348 13.49 -4.64 -9.23
C GLN A 348 12.97 -5.90 -8.53
N TYR A 349 11.90 -5.79 -7.75
CA TYR A 349 11.26 -6.90 -7.05
C TYR A 349 9.77 -6.97 -7.41
N THR A 350 9.14 -8.11 -7.09
CA THR A 350 7.72 -8.32 -7.38
C THR A 350 6.93 -8.60 -6.13
N GLY A 351 5.66 -8.14 -6.12
CA GLY A 351 4.66 -8.46 -5.12
C GLY A 351 3.44 -9.14 -5.74
N PHE A 352 2.60 -9.71 -4.88
CA PHE A 352 1.37 -10.38 -5.27
C PHE A 352 0.30 -10.20 -4.19
N LYS A 353 -0.79 -9.55 -4.53
CA LYS A 353 -1.93 -9.30 -3.63
C LYS A 353 -2.94 -10.44 -3.71
N LEU A 354 -3.50 -10.82 -2.58
CA LEU A 354 -4.52 -11.85 -2.40
C LEU A 354 -5.76 -11.23 -1.72
N PHE A 355 -6.94 -11.57 -2.24
CA PHE A 355 -8.20 -10.99 -1.77
C PHE A 355 -9.08 -12.07 -1.15
N TYR A 356 -9.29 -12.03 0.16
CA TYR A 356 -10.09 -13.01 0.88
C TYR A 356 -11.51 -13.17 0.33
N LYS A 357 -12.11 -12.07 -0.13
CA LYS A 357 -13.51 -12.05 -0.59
C LYS A 357 -13.66 -12.19 -2.10
N ASN A 358 -12.67 -11.75 -2.87
CA ASN A 358 -12.82 -11.57 -4.32
C ASN A 358 -12.07 -12.62 -5.14
N ASP A 359 -11.01 -13.24 -4.60
CA ASP A 359 -10.31 -14.32 -5.29
C ASP A 359 -11.06 -15.64 -5.10
N LYS A 360 -11.48 -16.28 -6.18
CA LYS A 360 -12.28 -17.51 -6.14
C LYS A 360 -11.80 -18.53 -7.18
N PRO A 361 -11.13 -19.62 -6.72
CA PRO A 361 -10.57 -19.79 -5.39
C PRO A 361 -9.38 -18.86 -5.16
N MET A 362 -9.09 -18.50 -3.90
CA MET A 362 -7.86 -17.80 -3.54
C MET A 362 -6.67 -18.76 -3.70
N MET A 363 -5.56 -18.27 -4.24
CA MET A 363 -4.33 -19.06 -4.39
C MET A 363 -3.70 -19.34 -3.02
N THR A 364 -3.18 -20.54 -2.84
CA THR A 364 -2.41 -20.93 -1.65
C THR A 364 -0.98 -20.35 -1.72
N PRO A 365 -0.27 -20.26 -0.57
CA PRO A 365 1.15 -19.89 -0.58
C PRO A 365 1.99 -20.72 -1.56
N GLN A 366 1.80 -22.03 -1.60
CA GLN A 366 2.52 -22.94 -2.51
C GLN A 366 2.28 -22.59 -3.99
N GLN A 367 1.04 -22.26 -4.36
CA GLN A 367 0.69 -21.87 -5.74
C GLN A 367 1.31 -20.53 -6.12
N VAL A 368 1.35 -19.56 -5.19
CA VAL A 368 2.00 -18.27 -5.45
C VAL A 368 3.51 -18.43 -5.55
N LEU A 369 4.11 -19.35 -4.79
CA LEU A 369 5.55 -19.67 -4.86
C LEU A 369 5.97 -20.36 -6.16
N GLU A 370 5.03 -20.90 -6.94
CA GLU A 370 5.30 -21.40 -8.30
C GLU A 370 5.45 -20.27 -9.34
N LEU A 371 5.08 -19.03 -9.01
CA LEU A 371 5.25 -17.87 -9.90
C LEU A 371 6.74 -17.58 -10.13
N TYR A 372 7.04 -17.03 -11.29
CA TYR A 372 8.39 -16.55 -11.61
C TYR A 372 8.36 -15.13 -12.18
N PRO A 373 9.19 -14.20 -11.66
CA PRO A 373 9.98 -14.38 -10.44
C PRO A 373 9.08 -14.65 -9.22
N LYS A 374 9.61 -15.32 -8.19
CA LYS A 374 8.86 -15.52 -6.95
C LYS A 374 8.60 -14.16 -6.29
N PRO A 375 7.34 -13.83 -5.95
CA PRO A 375 7.05 -12.60 -5.23
C PRO A 375 7.73 -12.58 -3.85
N VAL A 376 8.34 -11.44 -3.53
CA VAL A 376 8.96 -11.18 -2.21
C VAL A 376 8.06 -10.36 -1.30
N TYR A 377 6.96 -9.85 -1.82
CA TYR A 377 5.94 -9.11 -1.10
C TYR A 377 4.58 -9.75 -1.36
N ILE A 378 3.87 -10.09 -0.30
CA ILE A 378 2.55 -10.69 -0.35
C ILE A 378 1.60 -9.82 0.43
N GLN A 379 0.52 -9.36 -0.21
CA GLN A 379 -0.45 -8.51 0.43
C GLN A 379 -1.81 -9.21 0.50
N TYR A 380 -2.46 -9.15 1.64
CA TYR A 380 -3.83 -9.65 1.85
C TYR A 380 -4.80 -8.49 2.08
N GLN A 381 -5.93 -8.55 1.36
CA GLN A 381 -7.04 -7.60 1.54
C GLN A 381 -8.36 -8.32 1.82
#